data_0b6897f265d758919f751f7d268e84fa
#
_entry.id   0b6897f265d758919f751f7d268e84fa
#
_cell.length_a   1.000
_cell.length_b   1.000
_cell.length_c   1.000
_cell.angle_alpha   90.00
_cell.angle_beta   90.00
_cell.angle_gamma   90.00
#
_symmetry.space_group_name_H-M   'P 1'
#
loop_
_entity.id
_entity.type
_entity.pdbx_description
1 polymer ?
#
loop_
_entity_poly.entity_id
_entity_poly.type
_entity_poly.pdbx_seq_one_letter_code
_entity_poly.pdbx_strand_id
1 'polypeptide(L)'
;MDYIKLLVEDIHSVTMATINNEGRPITRIIDLMLYDEEGIYFLTARGKSFYQELMDQQYISLTGLKGKVSFSLSGKVKNIGSHKLDEIFLKNTYMQSIYPEDTRKALDVFCLYEASGEYFDISDPAHIKRAPITINSKEQGTCYTITDRCIHCGKCETICPQHCIHNEVIDVSQCLHCGACLEICPVKAIEFKGAKKRRKEDVCLMNMCMIEDDEGHVLIQNKVNDFYTGITFPGGHVEKEEVFKDAMIREVKEETGLTIKNPYLCGLYHWYKHSIHNIILVYKTNEYEGTLHSSDEGDVYWINKEDFLKQPLATGMEYVWDIVHHQHQECIMSNMGEHKRGDLF
;
A
#
# COMPACT_ATOMS: atom_id res chain seq x y z
N MET A 1 -25.62 -1.79 -23.63
CA MET A 1 -26.45 -1.95 -22.40
C MET A 1 -26.03 -0.85 -21.45
N ASP A 2 -26.95 -0.17 -20.81
CA ASP A 2 -26.61 0.84 -19.80
C ASP A 2 -26.37 0.16 -18.45
N TYR A 3 -25.12 -0.13 -18.18
CA TYR A 3 -24.71 -0.88 -16.97
C TYR A 3 -24.93 -0.07 -15.69
N ILE A 4 -24.79 1.26 -15.75
CA ILE A 4 -24.99 2.13 -14.58
C ILE A 4 -26.47 2.14 -14.20
N LYS A 5 -27.36 2.26 -15.20
CA LYS A 5 -28.80 2.16 -14.99
C LYS A 5 -29.17 0.82 -14.32
N LEU A 6 -28.66 -0.30 -14.85
CA LEU A 6 -28.89 -1.63 -14.28
C LEU A 6 -28.41 -1.75 -12.83
N LEU A 7 -27.25 -1.18 -12.52
CA LEU A 7 -26.68 -1.19 -11.18
C LEU A 7 -27.55 -0.36 -10.20
N VAL A 8 -27.97 0.83 -10.59
CA VAL A 8 -28.68 1.75 -9.68
C VAL A 8 -30.18 1.44 -9.58
N GLU A 9 -30.84 1.13 -10.70
CA GLU A 9 -32.30 0.93 -10.71
C GLU A 9 -32.72 -0.51 -10.44
N ASP A 10 -31.96 -1.50 -10.94
CA ASP A 10 -32.36 -2.91 -10.82
C ASP A 10 -31.69 -3.63 -9.62
N ILE A 11 -30.44 -3.31 -9.31
CA ILE A 11 -29.72 -3.90 -8.16
C ILE A 11 -29.94 -3.04 -6.92
N HIS A 12 -29.74 -1.72 -7.04
CA HIS A 12 -29.98 -0.70 -6.04
C HIS A 12 -29.12 -0.82 -4.78
N SER A 13 -29.24 -1.94 -4.04
CA SER A 13 -28.47 -2.18 -2.81
C SER A 13 -27.17 -2.91 -3.13
N VAL A 14 -26.05 -2.33 -2.70
CA VAL A 14 -24.69 -2.86 -2.95
C VAL A 14 -23.91 -3.07 -1.66
N THR A 15 -23.00 -4.02 -1.66
CA THR A 15 -21.98 -4.10 -0.61
C THR A 15 -20.89 -3.09 -0.92
N MET A 16 -20.69 -2.13 -0.03
CA MET A 16 -19.66 -1.09 -0.16
C MET A 16 -18.58 -1.27 0.89
N ALA A 17 -17.32 -1.22 0.47
CA ALA A 17 -16.14 -1.38 1.29
C ALA A 17 -15.39 -0.06 1.47
N THR A 18 -14.93 0.18 2.69
CA THR A 18 -13.98 1.22 3.10
C THR A 18 -12.93 0.61 4.03
N ILE A 19 -11.98 1.40 4.50
CA ILE A 19 -10.97 0.99 5.47
C ILE A 19 -11.21 1.76 6.76
N ASN A 20 -11.19 1.12 7.92
CA ASN A 20 -11.32 1.77 9.22
C ASN A 20 -9.99 2.42 9.66
N ASN A 21 -10.02 3.11 10.80
CA ASN A 21 -8.85 3.80 11.36
C ASN A 21 -7.70 2.84 11.76
N GLU A 22 -7.99 1.53 11.85
CA GLU A 22 -6.98 0.48 12.11
C GLU A 22 -6.41 -0.11 10.81
N GLY A 23 -6.75 0.44 9.63
CA GLY A 23 -6.31 -0.08 8.35
C GLY A 23 -7.04 -1.35 7.89
N ARG A 24 -8.14 -1.75 8.56
CA ARG A 24 -8.89 -2.97 8.23
C ARG A 24 -10.06 -2.67 7.30
N PRO A 25 -10.33 -3.50 6.28
CA PRO A 25 -11.48 -3.33 5.41
C PRO A 25 -12.79 -3.61 6.18
N ILE A 26 -13.76 -2.73 6.00
CA ILE A 26 -15.12 -2.87 6.53
C ILE A 26 -16.11 -2.79 5.38
N THR A 27 -17.14 -3.63 5.41
CA THR A 27 -18.21 -3.65 4.43
C THR A 27 -19.56 -3.33 5.06
N ARG A 28 -20.44 -2.74 4.26
CA ARG A 28 -21.84 -2.44 4.61
C ARG A 28 -22.71 -2.42 3.38
N ILE A 29 -24.02 -2.61 3.57
CA ILE A 29 -24.99 -2.44 2.49
C ILE A 29 -25.35 -0.97 2.38
N ILE A 30 -25.27 -0.43 1.17
CA ILE A 30 -25.61 0.94 0.81
C ILE A 30 -26.51 0.92 -0.41
N ASP A 31 -27.57 1.69 -0.38
CA ASP A 31 -28.44 1.89 -1.53
C ASP A 31 -27.87 3.00 -2.43
N LEU A 32 -27.80 2.69 -3.72
CA LEU A 32 -27.45 3.66 -4.77
C LEU A 32 -28.72 4.40 -5.17
N MET A 33 -28.77 5.70 -4.92
CA MET A 33 -30.01 6.48 -4.93
C MET A 33 -30.32 7.16 -6.25
N LEU A 34 -29.27 7.53 -6.99
CA LEU A 34 -29.37 8.34 -8.20
C LEU A 34 -28.11 8.15 -9.04
N TYR A 35 -28.20 8.43 -10.34
CA TYR A 35 -27.05 8.54 -11.25
C TYR A 35 -27.33 9.59 -12.34
N ASP A 36 -26.26 10.18 -12.84
CA ASP A 36 -26.26 11.05 -14.02
C ASP A 36 -24.87 11.06 -14.68
N GLU A 37 -24.59 12.06 -15.52
CA GLU A 37 -23.31 12.20 -16.23
C GLU A 37 -22.12 12.47 -15.29
N GLU A 38 -22.37 13.01 -14.10
CA GLU A 38 -21.31 13.27 -13.11
C GLU A 38 -20.93 12.01 -12.32
N GLY A 39 -21.85 11.05 -12.11
CA GLY A 39 -21.54 9.82 -11.39
C GLY A 39 -22.75 9.12 -10.76
N ILE A 40 -22.46 8.31 -9.73
CA ILE A 40 -23.46 7.58 -8.94
C ILE A 40 -23.53 8.20 -7.54
N TYR A 41 -24.76 8.39 -7.04
CA TYR A 41 -25.02 9.05 -5.77
C TYR A 41 -25.59 8.10 -4.73
N PHE A 42 -25.07 8.24 -3.52
CA PHE A 42 -25.58 7.58 -2.32
C PHE A 42 -25.51 8.57 -1.15
N LEU A 43 -26.11 8.23 -0.01
CA LEU A 43 -26.13 9.11 1.13
C LEU A 43 -25.83 8.37 2.44
N THR A 44 -25.33 9.12 3.42
CA THR A 44 -25.13 8.65 4.77
C THR A 44 -25.28 9.77 5.79
N ALA A 45 -25.58 9.40 7.05
CA ALA A 45 -25.68 10.37 8.12
C ALA A 45 -24.29 10.74 8.66
N ARG A 46 -24.07 12.04 8.95
CA ARG A 46 -22.80 12.59 9.45
C ARG A 46 -22.30 11.95 10.76
N GLY A 47 -23.18 11.38 11.56
CA GLY A 47 -22.83 10.72 12.83
C GLY A 47 -22.31 9.28 12.69
N LYS A 48 -22.22 8.73 11.49
CA LYS A 48 -21.74 7.35 11.28
C LYS A 48 -20.21 7.32 11.05
N SER A 49 -19.53 6.25 11.53
CA SER A 49 -18.12 6.00 11.21
C SER A 49 -17.87 5.97 9.70
N PHE A 50 -18.81 5.43 8.94
CA PHE A 50 -18.78 5.41 7.49
C PHE A 50 -18.64 6.79 6.86
N TYR A 51 -19.30 7.81 7.43
CA TYR A 51 -19.15 9.18 6.96
C TYR A 51 -17.71 9.67 7.11
N GLN A 52 -17.09 9.42 8.27
CA GLN A 52 -15.70 9.80 8.52
C GLN A 52 -14.75 9.04 7.58
N GLU A 53 -14.94 7.74 7.42
CA GLU A 53 -14.16 6.92 6.51
C GLU A 53 -14.20 7.45 5.06
N LEU A 54 -15.37 7.90 4.59
CA LEU A 54 -15.52 8.51 3.26
C LEU A 54 -14.81 9.86 3.15
N MET A 55 -14.86 10.67 4.20
CA MET A 55 -14.18 11.98 4.23
C MET A 55 -12.66 11.83 4.23
N ASP A 56 -12.13 10.84 4.96
CA ASP A 56 -10.69 10.62 5.10
C ASP A 56 -10.08 9.96 3.85
N GLN A 57 -10.77 8.98 3.27
CA GLN A 57 -10.20 8.14 2.20
C GLN A 57 -10.56 8.63 0.80
N GLN A 58 -11.75 9.22 0.64
CA GLN A 58 -12.29 9.67 -0.65
C GLN A 58 -12.25 8.59 -1.75
N TYR A 59 -12.28 7.33 -1.34
CA TYR A 59 -12.21 6.17 -2.23
C TYR A 59 -13.03 5.02 -1.66
N ILE A 60 -13.77 4.33 -2.53
CA ILE A 60 -14.59 3.16 -2.17
C ILE A 60 -14.40 2.02 -3.16
N SER A 61 -14.77 0.82 -2.72
CA SER A 61 -15.07 -0.30 -3.60
C SER A 61 -16.49 -0.79 -3.32
N LEU A 62 -17.22 -1.14 -4.37
CA LEU A 62 -18.57 -1.68 -4.23
C LEU A 62 -18.78 -2.92 -5.09
N THR A 63 -19.69 -3.78 -4.65
CA THR A 63 -20.14 -4.95 -5.40
C THR A 63 -21.66 -5.08 -5.29
N GLY A 64 -22.32 -5.20 -6.44
CA GLY A 64 -23.74 -5.50 -6.54
C GLY A 64 -23.95 -6.89 -7.16
N LEU A 65 -24.98 -7.61 -6.71
CA LEU A 65 -25.33 -8.94 -7.22
C LEU A 65 -26.83 -9.06 -7.39
N LYS A 66 -27.28 -9.55 -8.56
CA LYS A 66 -28.67 -9.93 -8.80
C LYS A 66 -28.71 -11.23 -9.61
N GLY A 67 -29.15 -12.31 -8.97
CA GLY A 67 -29.12 -13.65 -9.59
C GLY A 67 -27.68 -14.08 -9.89
N LYS A 68 -27.33 -14.21 -11.16
CA LYS A 68 -26.00 -14.60 -11.64
C LYS A 68 -25.24 -13.44 -12.31
N VAL A 69 -25.75 -12.22 -12.15
CA VAL A 69 -25.14 -10.99 -12.67
C VAL A 69 -24.50 -10.23 -11.52
N SER A 70 -23.24 -9.91 -11.65
CA SER A 70 -22.48 -9.13 -10.67
C SER A 70 -21.86 -7.89 -11.27
N PHE A 71 -21.70 -6.87 -10.43
CA PHE A 71 -20.99 -5.64 -10.71
C PHE A 71 -19.91 -5.43 -9.66
N SER A 72 -18.76 -5.00 -10.07
CA SER A 72 -17.75 -4.48 -9.14
C SER A 72 -17.21 -3.15 -9.67
N LEU A 73 -17.16 -2.15 -8.82
CA LEU A 73 -16.64 -0.82 -9.12
C LEU A 73 -15.75 -0.36 -7.97
N SER A 74 -14.67 0.31 -8.31
CA SER A 74 -13.82 0.99 -7.33
C SER A 74 -13.49 2.38 -7.84
N GLY A 75 -13.52 3.38 -6.96
CA GLY A 75 -13.33 4.73 -7.44
C GLY A 75 -13.37 5.80 -6.36
N LYS A 76 -13.20 7.04 -6.82
CA LYS A 76 -13.14 8.23 -5.99
C LYS A 76 -14.53 8.77 -5.69
N VAL A 77 -14.73 9.15 -4.44
CA VAL A 77 -15.95 9.78 -3.96
C VAL A 77 -15.68 11.18 -3.47
N LYS A 78 -16.68 12.06 -3.61
CA LYS A 78 -16.68 13.40 -3.01
C LYS A 78 -17.97 13.65 -2.25
N ASN A 79 -17.89 14.34 -1.13
CA ASN A 79 -19.05 14.85 -0.42
C ASN A 79 -19.59 16.07 -1.18
N ILE A 80 -20.88 16.09 -1.49
CA ILE A 80 -21.57 17.22 -2.13
C ILE A 80 -22.62 17.87 -1.21
N GLY A 81 -22.56 17.56 0.10
CA GLY A 81 -23.46 18.11 1.11
C GLY A 81 -24.92 17.72 0.85
N SER A 82 -25.81 18.69 0.95
CA SER A 82 -27.25 18.50 0.68
C SER A 82 -27.61 18.61 -0.82
N HIS A 83 -26.63 18.81 -1.69
CA HIS A 83 -26.92 18.90 -3.13
C HIS A 83 -27.51 17.57 -3.63
N LYS A 84 -28.60 17.64 -4.41
CA LYS A 84 -29.41 16.49 -4.88
C LYS A 84 -30.21 15.75 -3.81
N LEU A 85 -30.20 16.16 -2.55
CA LEU A 85 -30.91 15.46 -1.48
C LEU A 85 -32.42 15.42 -1.77
N ASP A 86 -33.03 16.51 -2.17
CA ASP A 86 -34.46 16.59 -2.50
C ASP A 86 -34.83 15.71 -3.70
N GLU A 87 -34.00 15.67 -4.73
CA GLU A 87 -34.18 14.80 -5.90
C GLU A 87 -34.11 13.31 -5.49
N ILE A 88 -33.15 12.94 -4.64
CA ILE A 88 -33.03 11.59 -4.11
C ILE A 88 -34.28 11.18 -3.34
N PHE A 89 -34.79 12.04 -2.47
CA PHE A 89 -36.01 11.76 -1.68
C PHE A 89 -37.27 11.71 -2.53
N LEU A 90 -37.34 12.46 -3.64
CA LEU A 90 -38.44 12.38 -4.59
C LEU A 90 -38.47 11.04 -5.33
N LYS A 91 -37.31 10.57 -5.78
CA LYS A 91 -37.18 9.30 -6.51
C LYS A 91 -37.24 8.07 -5.59
N ASN A 92 -36.78 8.19 -4.34
CA ASN A 92 -36.70 7.09 -3.37
C ASN A 92 -37.66 7.36 -2.21
N THR A 93 -38.97 7.21 -2.46
CA THR A 93 -40.02 7.62 -1.52
C THR A 93 -39.99 6.88 -0.17
N TYR A 94 -39.45 5.64 -0.11
CA TYR A 94 -39.28 4.90 1.13
C TYR A 94 -38.35 5.62 2.13
N MET A 95 -37.41 6.44 1.62
CA MET A 95 -36.51 7.23 2.46
C MET A 95 -37.27 8.25 3.33
N GLN A 96 -38.44 8.69 2.91
CA GLN A 96 -39.28 9.63 3.67
C GLN A 96 -39.77 9.00 4.99
N SER A 97 -39.95 7.68 5.01
CA SER A 97 -40.33 6.94 6.23
C SER A 97 -39.15 6.76 7.20
N ILE A 98 -37.94 6.68 6.66
CA ILE A 98 -36.72 6.51 7.47
C ILE A 98 -36.24 7.84 8.03
N TYR A 99 -36.28 8.89 7.18
CA TYR A 99 -35.82 10.25 7.53
C TYR A 99 -36.94 11.27 7.22
N PRO A 100 -37.94 11.39 8.10
CA PRO A 100 -38.99 12.38 7.91
C PRO A 100 -38.45 13.83 8.05
N GLU A 101 -38.86 14.70 7.15
CA GLU A 101 -38.62 16.16 7.12
C GLU A 101 -37.31 16.67 7.74
N ASP A 102 -37.34 17.17 8.98
CA ASP A 102 -36.19 17.81 9.64
C ASP A 102 -35.02 16.86 9.91
N THR A 103 -35.24 15.56 9.97
CA THR A 103 -34.17 14.58 10.20
C THR A 103 -33.25 14.42 9.00
N ARG A 104 -33.68 14.84 7.80
CA ARG A 104 -32.88 14.85 6.57
C ARG A 104 -31.65 15.74 6.68
N LYS A 105 -31.69 16.77 7.54
CA LYS A 105 -30.56 17.68 7.80
C LYS A 105 -29.31 16.97 8.33
N ALA A 106 -29.46 15.74 8.84
CA ALA A 106 -28.33 14.92 9.29
C ALA A 106 -27.57 14.19 8.17
N LEU A 107 -28.12 14.20 6.95
CA LEU A 107 -27.60 13.46 5.81
C LEU A 107 -26.76 14.34 4.89
N ASP A 108 -25.69 13.77 4.37
CA ASP A 108 -24.95 14.29 3.22
C ASP A 108 -24.99 13.29 2.08
N VAL A 109 -24.98 13.81 0.87
CA VAL A 109 -24.88 13.05 -0.38
C VAL A 109 -23.42 12.93 -0.80
N PHE A 110 -23.04 11.74 -1.22
CA PHE A 110 -21.74 11.45 -1.80
C PHE A 110 -21.90 11.08 -3.27
N CYS A 111 -20.97 11.52 -4.09
CA CYS A 111 -20.91 11.21 -5.52
C CYS A 111 -19.67 10.34 -5.81
N LEU A 112 -19.87 9.14 -6.33
CA LEU A 112 -18.82 8.32 -6.96
C LEU A 112 -18.61 8.89 -8.38
N TYR A 113 -17.62 9.78 -8.53
CA TYR A 113 -17.46 10.62 -9.72
C TYR A 113 -16.37 10.14 -10.69
N GLU A 114 -15.46 9.27 -10.25
CA GLU A 114 -14.42 8.66 -11.09
C GLU A 114 -14.26 7.21 -10.63
N ALA A 115 -14.61 6.26 -11.47
CA ALA A 115 -14.57 4.85 -11.11
C ALA A 115 -14.27 3.96 -12.32
N SER A 116 -13.70 2.79 -12.01
CA SER A 116 -13.54 1.70 -12.97
C SER A 116 -13.91 0.36 -12.35
N GLY A 117 -14.31 -0.58 -13.18
CA GLY A 117 -14.71 -1.90 -12.74
C GLY A 117 -15.29 -2.74 -13.86
N GLU A 118 -16.13 -3.69 -13.50
CA GLU A 118 -16.67 -4.63 -14.48
C GLU A 118 -18.12 -5.07 -14.19
N TYR A 119 -18.79 -5.39 -15.28
CA TYR A 119 -19.98 -6.19 -15.33
C TYR A 119 -19.59 -7.65 -15.62
N PHE A 120 -20.16 -8.60 -14.89
CA PHE A 120 -19.91 -10.02 -15.08
C PHE A 120 -21.21 -10.81 -14.95
N ASP A 121 -21.55 -11.60 -15.99
CA ASP A 121 -22.77 -12.39 -16.08
C ASP A 121 -22.43 -13.85 -16.39
N ILE A 122 -22.81 -14.74 -15.49
CA ILE A 122 -22.65 -16.19 -15.60
C ILE A 122 -24.00 -16.91 -15.72
N SER A 123 -25.03 -16.23 -16.23
CA SER A 123 -26.37 -16.81 -16.41
C SER A 123 -26.34 -17.98 -17.40
N ASP A 124 -25.50 -17.87 -18.42
CA ASP A 124 -25.13 -18.98 -19.30
C ASP A 124 -23.66 -19.37 -19.05
N PRO A 125 -23.40 -20.50 -18.34
CA PRO A 125 -22.03 -20.90 -18.03
C PRO A 125 -21.17 -21.27 -19.27
N ALA A 126 -21.80 -21.60 -20.40
CA ALA A 126 -21.10 -21.87 -21.64
C ALA A 126 -20.70 -20.60 -22.38
N HIS A 127 -21.41 -19.49 -22.13
CA HIS A 127 -21.20 -18.21 -22.81
C HIS A 127 -21.31 -17.07 -21.79
N ILE A 128 -20.31 -16.92 -20.93
CA ILE A 128 -20.26 -15.83 -19.96
C ILE A 128 -20.22 -14.48 -20.69
N LYS A 129 -20.61 -13.42 -19.99
CA LYS A 129 -20.45 -12.05 -20.50
C LYS A 129 -19.67 -11.20 -19.49
N ARG A 130 -18.69 -10.50 -19.99
CA ARG A 130 -17.89 -9.55 -19.22
C ARG A 130 -17.81 -8.23 -19.99
N ALA A 131 -17.93 -7.11 -19.28
CA ALA A 131 -17.73 -5.80 -19.87
C ALA A 131 -17.08 -4.85 -18.87
N PRO A 132 -16.12 -4.02 -19.29
CA PRO A 132 -15.61 -2.96 -18.44
C PRO A 132 -16.68 -1.89 -18.22
N ILE A 133 -16.69 -1.32 -17.03
CA ILE A 133 -17.52 -0.15 -16.67
C ILE A 133 -16.59 0.96 -16.23
N THR A 134 -16.79 2.16 -16.75
CA THR A 134 -16.05 3.35 -16.35
C THR A 134 -16.99 4.51 -16.09
N ILE A 135 -16.70 5.30 -15.07
CA ILE A 135 -17.31 6.59 -14.78
C ILE A 135 -16.17 7.60 -14.82
N ASN A 136 -16.16 8.48 -15.80
CA ASN A 136 -15.16 9.55 -15.98
C ASN A 136 -13.69 9.08 -15.83
N SER A 137 -13.41 7.78 -15.99
CA SER A 137 -12.10 7.15 -15.87
C SER A 137 -11.57 6.74 -17.23
N LYS A 138 -10.24 6.87 -17.40
CA LYS A 138 -9.51 6.36 -18.57
C LYS A 138 -8.92 4.95 -18.32
N GLU A 139 -9.11 4.39 -17.14
CA GLU A 139 -8.59 3.06 -16.83
C GLU A 139 -9.32 2.01 -17.69
N GLN A 140 -8.55 1.34 -18.53
CA GLN A 140 -9.04 0.18 -19.26
C GLN A 140 -9.03 -1.03 -18.33
N GLY A 141 -10.07 -1.86 -18.42
CA GLY A 141 -10.17 -3.10 -17.66
C GLY A 141 -8.93 -3.99 -17.85
N THR A 142 -8.65 -4.79 -16.84
CA THR A 142 -7.57 -5.78 -16.87
C THR A 142 -7.88 -6.88 -17.89
N CYS A 143 -6.91 -7.29 -18.69
CA CYS A 143 -7.09 -8.38 -19.66
C CYS A 143 -5.78 -9.14 -19.92
N TYR A 144 -5.93 -10.38 -20.38
CA TYR A 144 -4.81 -11.15 -20.93
C TYR A 144 -4.56 -10.79 -22.38
N THR A 145 -3.29 -10.78 -22.80
CA THR A 145 -2.89 -10.59 -24.18
C THR A 145 -1.82 -11.60 -24.56
N ILE A 146 -1.81 -12.01 -25.82
CA ILE A 146 -0.77 -12.85 -26.39
C ILE A 146 0.27 -11.94 -27.04
N THR A 147 1.54 -12.15 -26.69
CA THR A 147 2.66 -11.35 -27.18
C THR A 147 3.31 -11.98 -28.42
N ASP A 148 4.20 -11.25 -29.07
CA ASP A 148 5.03 -11.68 -30.21
C ASP A 148 5.96 -12.87 -29.93
N ARG A 149 6.10 -13.29 -28.68
CA ARG A 149 6.79 -14.53 -28.28
C ARG A 149 5.99 -15.79 -28.62
N CYS A 150 4.76 -15.67 -29.13
CA CYS A 150 3.92 -16.81 -29.48
C CYS A 150 4.53 -17.65 -30.58
N ILE A 151 4.57 -18.96 -30.38
CA ILE A 151 5.06 -19.97 -31.37
C ILE A 151 3.92 -20.70 -32.07
N HIS A 152 2.69 -20.20 -32.00
CA HIS A 152 1.49 -20.71 -32.66
C HIS A 152 1.17 -22.18 -32.39
N CYS A 153 1.45 -22.67 -31.18
CA CYS A 153 1.27 -24.08 -30.82
C CYS A 153 -0.17 -24.49 -30.48
N GLY A 154 -1.13 -23.54 -30.38
CA GLY A 154 -2.56 -23.77 -30.14
C GLY A 154 -2.94 -24.29 -28.76
N LYS A 155 -2.01 -24.55 -27.84
CA LYS A 155 -2.30 -25.15 -26.53
C LYS A 155 -3.24 -24.28 -25.67
N CYS A 156 -3.11 -22.96 -25.76
CA CYS A 156 -3.97 -22.02 -25.02
C CYS A 156 -5.44 -22.05 -25.49
N GLU A 157 -5.66 -22.26 -26.79
CA GLU A 157 -7.01 -22.40 -27.35
C GLU A 157 -7.68 -23.68 -26.84
N THR A 158 -6.95 -24.79 -26.82
CA THR A 158 -7.45 -26.10 -26.39
C THR A 158 -7.81 -26.15 -24.91
N ILE A 159 -7.02 -25.47 -24.04
CA ILE A 159 -7.23 -25.50 -22.58
C ILE A 159 -8.31 -24.51 -22.10
N CYS A 160 -8.68 -23.53 -22.94
CA CYS A 160 -9.60 -22.47 -22.54
C CYS A 160 -11.03 -23.01 -22.27
N PRO A 161 -11.57 -22.91 -21.05
CA PRO A 161 -12.90 -23.44 -20.73
C PRO A 161 -14.04 -22.67 -21.39
N GLN A 162 -13.80 -21.44 -21.84
CA GLN A 162 -14.76 -20.61 -22.57
C GLN A 162 -14.51 -20.58 -24.07
N HIS A 163 -13.50 -21.29 -24.55
CA HIS A 163 -13.10 -21.25 -25.96
C HIS A 163 -12.97 -19.84 -26.53
N CYS A 164 -12.52 -18.88 -25.68
CA CYS A 164 -12.44 -17.47 -26.02
C CYS A 164 -11.09 -17.03 -26.62
N ILE A 165 -10.26 -18.00 -27.03
CA ILE A 165 -8.94 -17.74 -27.65
C ILE A 165 -8.98 -18.28 -29.06
N HIS A 166 -8.77 -17.41 -30.07
CA HIS A 166 -8.77 -17.77 -31.48
C HIS A 166 -7.71 -16.94 -32.21
N ASN A 167 -6.90 -17.58 -33.05
CA ASN A 167 -5.90 -16.90 -33.87
C ASN A 167 -5.04 -15.89 -33.06
N GLU A 168 -4.59 -16.32 -31.86
CA GLU A 168 -3.76 -15.52 -30.95
C GLU A 168 -4.46 -14.28 -30.37
N VAL A 169 -5.77 -14.18 -30.51
CA VAL A 169 -6.58 -13.14 -29.91
C VAL A 169 -7.43 -13.73 -28.77
N ILE A 170 -7.41 -13.09 -27.61
CA ILE A 170 -8.25 -13.42 -26.48
C ILE A 170 -9.47 -12.53 -26.52
N ASP A 171 -10.67 -13.10 -26.68
CA ASP A 171 -11.92 -12.36 -26.49
C ASP A 171 -12.14 -12.10 -24.99
N VAL A 172 -11.78 -10.90 -24.56
CA VAL A 172 -11.87 -10.50 -23.16
C VAL A 172 -13.30 -10.43 -22.64
N SER A 173 -14.29 -10.30 -23.53
CA SER A 173 -15.71 -10.27 -23.15
C SER A 173 -16.24 -11.62 -22.70
N GLN A 174 -15.55 -12.70 -23.04
CA GLN A 174 -15.87 -14.08 -22.65
C GLN A 174 -14.78 -14.71 -21.75
N CYS A 175 -13.72 -13.98 -21.41
CA CYS A 175 -12.61 -14.51 -20.63
C CYS A 175 -12.97 -14.60 -19.13
N LEU A 176 -12.85 -15.80 -18.54
CA LEU A 176 -13.02 -16.02 -17.09
C LEU A 176 -11.89 -15.46 -16.25
N HIS A 177 -10.77 -15.05 -16.87
CA HIS A 177 -9.53 -14.72 -16.17
C HIS A 177 -8.98 -15.85 -15.29
N CYS A 178 -9.23 -17.11 -15.64
CA CYS A 178 -8.82 -18.29 -14.86
C CYS A 178 -7.30 -18.57 -14.88
N GLY A 179 -6.57 -18.01 -15.86
CA GLY A 179 -5.12 -18.18 -15.98
C GLY A 179 -4.64 -19.50 -16.58
N ALA A 180 -5.52 -20.47 -16.91
CA ALA A 180 -5.11 -21.77 -17.44
C ALA A 180 -4.22 -21.66 -18.70
N CYS A 181 -4.47 -20.66 -19.53
CA CYS A 181 -3.66 -20.38 -20.72
C CYS A 181 -2.23 -19.88 -20.38
N LEU A 182 -2.02 -19.23 -19.23
CA LEU A 182 -0.69 -18.81 -18.77
C LEU A 182 0.18 -20.02 -18.46
N GLU A 183 -0.37 -20.97 -17.71
CA GLU A 183 0.37 -22.13 -17.21
C GLU A 183 0.75 -23.10 -18.33
N ILE A 184 -0.14 -23.28 -19.33
CA ILE A 184 0.10 -24.20 -20.42
C ILE A 184 1.07 -23.65 -21.48
N CYS A 185 1.32 -22.34 -21.52
CA CYS A 185 2.14 -21.70 -22.55
C CYS A 185 3.63 -22.01 -22.36
N PRO A 186 4.27 -22.81 -23.28
CA PRO A 186 5.66 -23.24 -23.10
C PRO A 186 6.66 -22.10 -23.19
N VAL A 187 6.30 -21.01 -23.88
CA VAL A 187 7.17 -19.85 -24.11
C VAL A 187 6.74 -18.63 -23.30
N LYS A 188 5.75 -18.76 -22.39
CA LYS A 188 5.22 -17.69 -21.56
C LYS A 188 4.84 -16.43 -22.36
N ALA A 189 4.18 -16.65 -23.50
CA ALA A 189 3.78 -15.57 -24.41
C ALA A 189 2.48 -14.86 -23.99
N ILE A 190 1.79 -15.33 -22.95
CA ILE A 190 0.54 -14.74 -22.47
C ILE A 190 0.85 -13.86 -21.25
N GLU A 191 0.43 -12.61 -21.31
CA GLU A 191 0.68 -11.63 -20.27
C GLU A 191 -0.63 -11.02 -19.79
N PHE A 192 -0.71 -10.74 -18.48
CA PHE A 192 -1.83 -10.03 -17.89
C PHE A 192 -1.55 -8.52 -17.94
N LYS A 193 -2.27 -7.81 -18.80
CA LYS A 193 -2.25 -6.35 -18.82
C LYS A 193 -3.27 -5.81 -17.82
N GLY A 194 -2.91 -5.78 -16.59
CA GLY A 194 -3.60 -5.02 -15.56
C GLY A 194 -2.91 -3.67 -15.37
N ALA A 195 -3.60 -2.71 -14.79
CA ALA A 195 -2.94 -1.52 -14.29
C ALA A 195 -1.73 -1.96 -13.46
N LYS A 196 -0.52 -1.54 -13.84
CA LYS A 196 0.65 -1.72 -12.99
C LYS A 196 0.35 -0.94 -11.71
N LYS A 197 -0.23 -1.61 -10.72
CA LYS A 197 -0.24 -1.07 -9.37
C LYS A 197 1.22 -0.80 -9.07
N ARG A 198 1.59 0.46 -8.91
CA ARG A 198 2.80 0.76 -8.16
C ARG A 198 2.60 0.00 -6.85
N ARG A 199 3.31 -1.11 -6.70
CA ARG A 199 3.32 -1.80 -5.42
C ARG A 199 3.88 -0.77 -4.46
N LYS A 200 3.06 -0.31 -3.54
CA LYS A 200 3.56 0.38 -2.37
C LYS A 200 4.35 -0.68 -1.64
N GLU A 201 5.61 -0.42 -1.45
CA GLU A 201 6.48 -1.26 -0.65
C GLU A 201 6.28 -0.83 0.80
N ASP A 202 6.10 -1.80 1.68
CA ASP A 202 6.10 -1.53 3.10
C ASP A 202 7.55 -1.24 3.51
N VAL A 203 7.79 -0.06 4.03
CA VAL A 203 9.12 0.43 4.41
C VAL A 203 9.16 0.66 5.91
N CYS A 204 10.19 0.12 6.57
CA CYS A 204 10.55 0.45 7.95
C CYS A 204 11.76 1.39 7.90
N LEU A 205 11.57 2.63 8.34
CA LEU A 205 12.61 3.64 8.36
C LEU A 205 13.25 3.70 9.74
N MET A 206 14.57 3.63 9.75
CA MET A 206 15.40 3.69 10.95
C MET A 206 16.56 4.66 10.72
N ASN A 207 17.23 5.01 11.78
CA ASN A 207 18.43 5.82 11.72
C ASN A 207 19.50 5.27 12.69
N MET A 208 20.74 5.68 12.48
CA MET A 208 21.89 5.31 13.29
C MET A 208 22.95 6.42 13.19
N CYS A 209 23.62 6.77 14.29
CA CYS A 209 24.62 7.82 14.29
C CYS A 209 25.94 7.37 14.91
N MET A 210 27.02 7.50 14.16
CA MET A 210 28.37 7.44 14.72
C MET A 210 28.69 8.81 15.35
N ILE A 211 28.97 8.80 16.65
CA ILE A 211 29.40 10.00 17.40
C ILE A 211 30.88 9.79 17.73
N GLU A 212 31.72 10.76 17.33
CA GLU A 212 33.18 10.75 17.54
C GLU A 212 33.59 11.92 18.43
N ASP A 213 34.41 11.67 19.43
CA ASP A 213 34.96 12.73 20.26
C ASP A 213 36.28 13.31 19.69
N ASP A 214 36.80 14.37 20.33
CA ASP A 214 38.04 15.02 19.92
C ASP A 214 39.32 14.21 20.22
N GLU A 215 39.19 13.13 21.01
CA GLU A 215 40.29 12.24 21.40
C GLU A 215 40.36 10.97 20.49
N GLY A 216 39.44 10.82 19.52
CA GLY A 216 39.41 9.70 18.59
C GLY A 216 38.68 8.50 19.13
N HIS A 217 37.78 8.68 20.11
CA HIS A 217 36.88 7.63 20.54
C HIS A 217 35.55 7.70 19.79
N VAL A 218 34.88 6.57 19.66
CA VAL A 218 33.51 6.47 19.13
C VAL A 218 32.57 5.97 20.20
N LEU A 219 31.38 6.55 20.25
CA LEU A 219 30.33 6.10 21.15
C LEU A 219 29.66 4.85 20.57
N ILE A 220 29.60 3.80 21.38
CA ILE A 220 28.97 2.55 21.02
C ILE A 220 27.86 2.19 22.00
N GLN A 221 26.94 1.37 21.56
CA GLN A 221 25.89 0.75 22.36
C GLN A 221 26.00 -0.79 22.28
N ASN A 222 25.99 -1.42 23.40
CA ASN A 222 25.94 -2.90 23.49
C ASN A 222 24.46 -3.33 23.64
N LYS A 223 23.79 -3.62 22.51
CA LYS A 223 22.39 -4.09 22.54
C LYS A 223 22.32 -5.55 22.96
N VAL A 224 21.42 -5.81 23.91
CA VAL A 224 21.14 -7.15 24.44
C VAL A 224 19.65 -7.43 24.30
N ASN A 225 19.20 -7.77 23.11
CA ASN A 225 17.84 -8.24 22.90
C ASN A 225 17.82 -9.54 22.09
N ASP A 226 16.67 -10.25 22.07
CA ASP A 226 16.53 -11.58 21.47
C ASP A 226 16.73 -11.60 19.95
N PHE A 227 16.71 -10.45 19.28
CA PHE A 227 16.71 -10.35 17.82
C PHE A 227 17.93 -9.63 17.23
N TYR A 228 18.58 -8.76 18.02
CA TYR A 228 19.70 -7.95 17.56
C TYR A 228 20.66 -7.71 18.72
N THR A 229 21.75 -8.45 18.74
CA THR A 229 22.76 -8.44 19.81
C THR A 229 24.12 -8.03 19.27
N GLY A 230 24.92 -7.38 20.11
CA GLY A 230 26.28 -6.97 19.81
C GLY A 230 26.45 -5.45 19.79
N ILE A 231 27.67 -5.04 19.44
CA ILE A 231 28.06 -3.63 19.41
C ILE A 231 27.49 -2.95 18.16
N THR A 232 26.82 -1.82 18.39
CA THR A 232 26.22 -0.97 17.35
C THR A 232 26.46 0.50 17.69
N PHE A 233 26.10 1.41 16.79
CA PHE A 233 25.93 2.81 17.09
C PHE A 233 24.51 3.10 17.62
N PRO A 234 24.29 4.13 18.44
CA PRO A 234 22.95 4.54 18.89
C PRO A 234 22.07 4.92 17.72
N GLY A 235 20.78 4.59 17.84
CA GLY A 235 19.76 4.87 16.84
C GLY A 235 18.53 3.96 16.93
N GLY A 236 17.46 4.34 16.25
CA GLY A 236 16.19 3.65 16.32
C GLY A 236 15.26 3.97 15.16
N HIS A 237 13.96 3.90 15.41
CA HIS A 237 12.94 4.06 14.39
C HIS A 237 12.58 5.53 14.16
N VAL A 238 12.30 5.86 12.90
CA VAL A 238 11.70 7.15 12.55
C VAL A 238 10.19 7.05 12.73
N GLU A 239 9.61 7.94 13.52
CA GLU A 239 8.18 7.96 13.74
C GLU A 239 7.41 8.54 12.55
N LYS A 240 6.11 8.29 12.53
CA LYS A 240 5.25 8.81 11.45
C LYS A 240 5.28 10.34 11.44
N GLU A 241 5.51 10.92 10.25
CA GLU A 241 5.57 12.39 10.03
C GLU A 241 6.76 13.07 10.71
N GLU A 242 7.71 12.32 11.27
CA GLU A 242 8.91 12.86 11.88
C GLU A 242 9.99 13.19 10.83
N VAL A 243 10.72 14.29 11.01
CA VAL A 243 11.87 14.62 10.17
C VAL A 243 13.05 13.72 10.53
N PHE A 244 13.70 13.10 9.56
CA PHE A 244 14.77 12.11 9.79
C PHE A 244 15.89 12.62 10.71
N LYS A 245 16.28 13.88 10.58
CA LYS A 245 17.31 14.49 11.41
C LYS A 245 16.83 14.65 12.86
N ASP A 246 15.57 15.02 13.05
CA ASP A 246 14.99 15.21 14.39
C ASP A 246 14.83 13.85 15.09
N ALA A 247 14.37 12.81 14.36
CA ALA A 247 14.36 11.43 14.82
C ALA A 247 15.73 10.97 15.30
N MET A 248 16.79 11.30 14.55
CA MET A 248 18.15 10.91 14.94
C MET A 248 18.60 11.60 16.24
N ILE A 249 18.29 12.89 16.40
CA ILE A 249 18.61 13.63 17.62
C ILE A 249 17.82 13.07 18.82
N ARG A 250 16.54 12.76 18.64
CA ARG A 250 15.67 12.17 19.67
C ARG A 250 16.20 10.82 20.13
N GLU A 251 16.43 9.88 19.21
CA GLU A 251 16.90 8.52 19.50
C GLU A 251 18.23 8.53 20.27
N VAL A 252 19.22 9.32 19.80
CA VAL A 252 20.49 9.46 20.53
C VAL A 252 20.26 10.01 21.92
N LYS A 253 19.34 10.98 22.09
CA LYS A 253 19.04 11.54 23.40
C LYS A 253 18.41 10.51 24.34
N GLU A 254 17.49 9.72 23.86
CA GLU A 254 16.79 8.70 24.62
C GLU A 254 17.72 7.55 25.04
N GLU A 255 18.55 7.06 24.13
CA GLU A 255 19.45 5.94 24.36
C GLU A 255 20.72 6.29 25.15
N THR A 256 21.23 7.49 25.00
CA THR A 256 22.57 7.84 25.51
C THR A 256 22.62 9.03 26.48
N GLY A 257 21.54 9.82 26.57
CA GLY A 257 21.52 11.09 27.31
C GLY A 257 22.21 12.25 26.61
N LEU A 258 22.90 12.03 25.50
CA LEU A 258 23.57 13.07 24.72
C LEU A 258 22.60 13.73 23.72
N THR A 259 22.74 15.03 23.54
CA THR A 259 22.07 15.76 22.46
C THR A 259 23.08 16.07 21.38
N ILE A 260 22.96 15.43 20.22
CA ILE A 260 23.86 15.66 19.10
C ILE A 260 23.48 16.91 18.32
N LYS A 261 24.51 17.53 17.71
CA LYS A 261 24.37 18.73 16.88
C LYS A 261 24.91 18.43 15.48
N ASN A 262 24.30 19.09 14.49
CA ASN A 262 24.74 19.03 13.09
C ASN A 262 25.04 17.62 12.53
N PRO A 263 24.22 16.55 12.82
CA PRO A 263 24.46 15.26 12.22
C PRO A 263 24.30 15.36 10.70
N TYR A 264 25.27 14.80 9.96
CA TYR A 264 25.21 14.73 8.51
C TYR A 264 25.00 13.27 8.04
N LEU A 265 24.24 13.11 6.98
CA LEU A 265 23.93 11.80 6.39
C LEU A 265 25.16 11.30 5.60
N CYS A 266 25.68 10.14 5.98
CA CYS A 266 26.80 9.47 5.31
C CYS A 266 26.34 8.54 4.18
N GLY A 267 25.22 7.85 4.37
CA GLY A 267 24.69 6.90 3.41
C GLY A 267 23.55 6.05 3.96
N LEU A 268 23.28 4.94 3.28
CA LEU A 268 22.16 4.05 3.56
C LEU A 268 22.64 2.61 3.77
N TYR A 269 22.08 1.95 4.78
CA TYR A 269 22.22 0.51 5.00
C TYR A 269 20.84 -0.11 4.99
N HIS A 270 20.57 -1.12 4.15
CA HIS A 270 19.22 -1.65 4.03
C HIS A 270 19.16 -3.15 3.71
N TRP A 271 18.00 -3.76 4.01
CA TRP A 271 17.73 -5.17 3.74
C TRP A 271 16.23 -5.43 3.64
N TYR A 272 15.84 -6.58 3.08
CA TYR A 272 14.47 -7.06 3.06
C TYR A 272 14.25 -8.15 4.11
N LYS A 273 13.17 -8.04 4.88
CA LYS A 273 12.72 -9.07 5.83
C LYS A 273 11.19 -9.14 5.82
N HIS A 274 10.63 -10.33 5.58
CA HIS A 274 9.18 -10.56 5.51
C HIS A 274 8.43 -9.58 4.60
N SER A 275 8.99 -9.27 3.43
CA SER A 275 8.47 -8.30 2.44
C SER A 275 8.47 -6.83 2.91
N ILE A 276 9.09 -6.52 4.05
CA ILE A 276 9.33 -5.14 4.51
C ILE A 276 10.74 -4.73 4.08
N HIS A 277 10.86 -3.57 3.47
CA HIS A 277 12.14 -2.95 3.17
C HIS A 277 12.62 -2.16 4.39
N ASN A 278 13.61 -2.66 5.10
CA ASN A 278 14.21 -2.00 6.25
C ASN A 278 15.34 -1.10 5.76
N ILE A 279 15.29 0.18 6.08
CA ILE A 279 16.27 1.18 5.65
C ILE A 279 16.79 1.92 6.86
N ILE A 280 18.10 1.89 7.08
CA ILE A 280 18.81 2.70 8.07
C ILE A 280 19.49 3.87 7.36
N LEU A 281 19.15 5.09 7.77
CA LEU A 281 19.87 6.30 7.42
C LEU A 281 21.06 6.41 8.37
N VAL A 282 22.28 6.34 7.85
CA VAL A 282 23.52 6.34 8.63
C VAL A 282 24.06 7.75 8.71
N TYR A 283 24.11 8.27 9.93
CA TYR A 283 24.60 9.62 10.23
C TYR A 283 25.95 9.58 10.95
N LYS A 284 26.65 10.72 10.94
CA LYS A 284 27.85 10.98 11.70
C LYS A 284 27.84 12.39 12.28
N THR A 285 28.39 12.56 13.49
CA THR A 285 28.68 13.88 14.08
C THR A 285 29.86 13.79 15.06
N ASN A 286 30.52 14.91 15.31
CA ASN A 286 31.49 15.12 16.40
C ASN A 286 31.02 16.21 17.36
N GLU A 287 29.81 16.74 17.20
CA GLU A 287 29.25 17.79 18.02
C GLU A 287 28.14 17.23 18.90
N TYR A 288 28.32 17.26 20.21
CA TYR A 288 27.33 16.82 21.18
C TYR A 288 27.42 17.54 22.50
N GLU A 289 26.37 17.48 23.30
CA GLU A 289 26.34 18.00 24.68
C GLU A 289 25.48 17.07 25.55
N GLY A 290 25.67 17.18 26.86
CA GLY A 290 24.93 16.39 27.85
C GLY A 290 25.82 15.45 28.64
N THR A 291 25.22 14.57 29.41
CA THR A 291 25.92 13.58 30.23
C THR A 291 25.54 12.18 29.73
N LEU A 292 26.58 11.38 29.45
CA LEU A 292 26.38 9.99 29.01
C LEU A 292 25.71 9.16 30.10
N HIS A 293 24.67 8.44 29.75
CA HIS A 293 24.04 7.40 30.59
C HIS A 293 23.44 6.31 29.70
N SER A 294 23.49 5.09 30.18
CA SER A 294 22.83 3.95 29.54
C SER A 294 21.33 4.00 29.72
N SER A 295 20.60 3.37 28.79
CA SER A 295 19.15 3.16 28.85
C SER A 295 18.81 1.67 29.01
N ASP A 296 17.52 1.36 29.07
CA ASP A 296 17.05 -0.04 29.11
C ASP A 296 17.35 -0.82 27.81
N GLU A 297 17.75 -0.12 26.72
CA GLU A 297 18.07 -0.73 25.44
C GLU A 297 19.51 -1.27 25.34
N GLY A 298 20.36 -0.91 26.29
CA GLY A 298 21.73 -1.41 26.37
C GLY A 298 22.73 -0.43 26.97
N ASP A 299 23.89 -0.95 27.29
CA ASP A 299 24.99 -0.13 27.83
C ASP A 299 25.66 0.69 26.74
N VAL A 300 25.92 1.98 27.02
CA VAL A 300 26.64 2.89 26.12
C VAL A 300 27.97 3.33 26.76
N TYR A 301 29.03 3.30 25.96
CA TYR A 301 30.37 3.69 26.40
C TYR A 301 31.25 4.07 25.21
N TRP A 302 32.32 4.83 25.51
CA TRP A 302 33.32 5.24 24.53
C TRP A 302 34.39 4.17 24.37
N ILE A 303 34.79 3.89 23.12
CA ILE A 303 35.93 3.05 22.80
C ILE A 303 36.86 3.77 21.82
N ASN A 304 38.13 3.34 21.77
CA ASN A 304 39.03 3.81 20.74
C ASN A 304 38.52 3.39 19.36
N LYS A 305 38.46 4.32 18.44
CA LYS A 305 37.96 4.13 17.06
C LYS A 305 38.67 2.95 16.35
N GLU A 306 39.97 2.76 16.58
CA GLU A 306 40.76 1.67 15.99
C GLU A 306 40.36 0.29 16.52
N ASP A 307 39.67 0.23 17.65
CA ASP A 307 39.23 -1.02 18.27
C ASP A 307 37.79 -1.40 17.90
N PHE A 308 37.06 -0.56 17.15
CA PHE A 308 35.66 -0.81 16.80
C PHE A 308 35.47 -2.13 16.06
N LEU A 309 36.24 -2.37 14.98
CA LEU A 309 36.11 -3.60 14.19
C LEU A 309 36.58 -4.88 14.91
N LYS A 310 37.23 -4.73 16.08
CA LYS A 310 37.67 -5.86 16.93
C LYS A 310 36.57 -6.28 17.92
N GLN A 311 35.51 -5.51 18.06
CA GLN A 311 34.41 -5.78 18.97
C GLN A 311 33.48 -6.88 18.44
N PRO A 312 32.67 -7.53 19.30
CA PRO A 312 31.60 -8.42 18.87
C PRO A 312 30.47 -7.61 18.23
N LEU A 313 30.65 -7.23 16.98
CA LEU A 313 29.74 -6.34 16.25
C LEU A 313 28.37 -6.98 16.03
N ALA A 314 27.32 -6.18 16.11
CA ALA A 314 26.01 -6.53 15.62
C ALA A 314 26.04 -6.70 14.09
N THR A 315 25.12 -7.50 13.57
CA THR A 315 25.09 -7.85 12.15
C THR A 315 25.06 -6.62 11.25
N GLY A 316 26.03 -6.51 10.34
CA GLY A 316 26.09 -5.45 9.32
C GLY A 316 26.87 -4.21 9.75
N MET A 317 27.35 -4.15 10.99
CA MET A 317 28.08 -2.97 11.49
C MET A 317 29.42 -2.77 10.79
N GLU A 318 30.02 -3.82 10.25
CA GLU A 318 31.20 -3.72 9.39
C GLU A 318 30.93 -2.88 8.13
N TYR A 319 29.76 -3.00 7.52
CA TYR A 319 29.37 -2.21 6.34
C TYR A 319 28.94 -0.78 6.73
N VAL A 320 28.30 -0.59 7.87
CA VAL A 320 28.00 0.73 8.42
C VAL A 320 29.30 1.50 8.67
N TRP A 321 30.36 0.80 9.14
CA TRP A 321 31.69 1.38 9.33
C TRP A 321 32.28 1.93 8.01
N ASP A 322 32.14 1.19 6.92
CA ASP A 322 32.61 1.65 5.60
C ASP A 322 31.82 2.86 5.10
N ILE A 323 30.52 2.90 5.36
CA ILE A 323 29.64 4.02 5.01
C ILE A 323 30.07 5.32 5.76
N VAL A 324 30.27 5.26 7.08
CA VAL A 324 30.66 6.45 7.86
C VAL A 324 32.06 6.95 7.56
N HIS A 325 32.89 6.12 6.91
CA HIS A 325 34.21 6.49 6.41
C HIS A 325 34.25 6.84 4.92
N HIS A 326 33.05 6.99 4.29
CA HIS A 326 32.88 7.39 2.88
C HIS A 326 33.54 6.47 1.86
N GLN A 327 33.73 5.18 2.20
CA GLN A 327 34.20 4.19 1.25
C GLN A 327 33.05 3.77 0.30
N HIS A 328 31.84 3.79 0.82
CA HIS A 328 30.61 3.46 0.09
C HIS A 328 29.46 4.37 0.59
N GLN A 329 28.45 4.59 -0.26
CA GLN A 329 27.26 5.39 0.10
C GLN A 329 26.02 4.55 0.37
N GLU A 330 26.03 3.31 -0.07
CA GLU A 330 24.90 2.39 0.06
C GLU A 330 25.41 0.96 0.26
N CYS A 331 24.75 0.22 1.15
CA CYS A 331 24.94 -1.20 1.32
C CYS A 331 23.60 -1.91 1.39
N ILE A 332 23.39 -2.89 0.52
CA ILE A 332 22.26 -3.81 0.58
C ILE A 332 22.68 -5.19 1.08
N MET A 333 22.00 -5.70 2.12
CA MET A 333 22.17 -7.08 2.55
C MET A 333 21.22 -7.98 1.77
N SER A 334 21.78 -8.75 0.84
CA SER A 334 21.07 -9.78 0.10
C SER A 334 21.13 -11.12 0.83
N ASN A 335 19.97 -11.79 0.93
CA ASN A 335 19.78 -13.11 1.54
C ASN A 335 20.09 -13.19 3.06
N MET A 336 19.07 -12.94 3.85
CA MET A 336 19.04 -13.25 5.29
C MET A 336 19.00 -14.78 5.58
N GLY A 337 19.71 -15.56 4.78
CA GLY A 337 20.00 -16.97 4.98
C GLY A 337 21.44 -17.19 5.47
N GLU A 338 21.95 -18.42 5.41
CA GLU A 338 23.24 -18.85 5.97
C GLU A 338 24.49 -18.13 5.44
N HIS A 339 24.37 -17.32 4.39
CA HIS A 339 25.45 -16.49 3.85
C HIS A 339 25.00 -15.05 3.69
N LYS A 340 25.31 -14.22 4.68
CA LYS A 340 25.13 -12.76 4.64
C LYS A 340 26.20 -12.18 3.73
N ARG A 341 25.80 -11.62 2.60
CA ARG A 341 26.67 -10.82 1.74
C ARG A 341 26.14 -9.41 1.68
N GLY A 342 26.97 -8.42 1.99
CA GLY A 342 26.70 -7.02 1.71
C GLY A 342 27.25 -6.66 0.34
N ASP A 343 26.42 -6.09 -0.52
CA ASP A 343 26.86 -5.45 -1.74
C ASP A 343 26.99 -3.96 -1.44
N LEU A 344 28.20 -3.43 -1.66
CA LEU A 344 28.57 -2.02 -1.40
C LEU A 344 28.58 -1.22 -2.71
N PHE A 345 28.02 -0.01 -2.72
CA PHE A 345 27.91 0.86 -3.89
C PHE A 345 28.43 2.28 -3.60
#